data_aa0d55535e3f54e1d95252eec2eb70ce
#
_entry.id   aa0d55535e3f54e1d95252eec2eb70ce
#
_cell.length_a   1.000
_cell.length_b   1.000
_cell.length_c   1.000
_cell.angle_alpha   90.00
_cell.angle_beta   90.00
_cell.angle_gamma   90.00
#
_symmetry.space_group_name_H-M   'P 1'
#
loop_
_entity.id
_entity.type
_entity.pdbx_description
1 polymer ?
#
loop_
_entity_poly.entity_id
_entity_poly.type
_entity_poly.pdbx_seq_one_letter_code
_entity_poly.pdbx_strand_id
1 'polypeptide(L)'
;MSEKELAVYNKQQFKRRLKEIKEASGCVDCGENNHIVLDFDHLKDKKYNISRMIHDGFSWAAIKKEIAKCEVVCANCHRIRTHDRLTKNIA
;
A
#
# COMPACT_ATOMS: atom_id res chain seq x y z
N MET A 1 18.71 -16.86 15.20
CA MET A 1 17.49 -16.05 15.37
C MET A 1 16.30 -16.97 15.59
N SER A 2 15.50 -16.73 16.61
CA SER A 2 14.29 -17.52 16.86
C SER A 2 13.23 -17.23 15.79
N GLU A 3 12.21 -18.10 15.68
CA GLU A 3 11.11 -17.89 14.73
C GLU A 3 10.40 -16.54 15.00
N LYS A 4 10.21 -16.21 16.28
CA LYS A 4 9.58 -14.96 16.68
C LYS A 4 10.42 -13.74 16.27
N GLU A 5 11.73 -13.79 16.49
CA GLU A 5 12.65 -12.74 16.11
C GLU A 5 12.72 -12.57 14.58
N LEU A 6 12.72 -13.68 13.85
CA LEU A 6 12.71 -13.68 12.39
C LEU A 6 11.43 -13.05 11.84
N ALA A 7 10.27 -13.36 12.46
CA ALA A 7 9.00 -12.76 12.06
C ALA A 7 9.00 -11.24 12.25
N VAL A 8 9.52 -10.76 13.39
CA VAL A 8 9.65 -9.32 13.65
C VAL A 8 10.60 -8.67 12.64
N TYR A 9 11.73 -9.30 12.38
CA TYR A 9 12.71 -8.81 11.40
C TYR A 9 12.09 -8.70 10.02
N ASN A 10 11.37 -9.72 9.56
CA ASN A 10 10.72 -9.71 8.25
C ASN A 10 9.69 -8.59 8.13
N LYS A 11 8.88 -8.38 9.17
CA LYS A 11 7.89 -7.29 9.18
C LYS A 11 8.56 -5.92 9.05
N GLN A 12 9.67 -5.70 9.76
CA GLN A 12 10.42 -4.45 9.68
C GLN A 12 11.02 -4.24 8.28
N GLN A 13 11.57 -5.29 7.67
CA GLN A 13 12.13 -5.22 6.32
C GLN A 13 11.04 -4.93 5.29
N PHE A 14 9.87 -5.54 5.42
CA PHE A 14 8.76 -5.31 4.50
C PHE A 14 8.23 -3.89 4.62
N LYS A 15 8.09 -3.36 5.83
CA LYS A 15 7.69 -1.96 6.05
C LYS A 15 8.66 -0.99 5.40
N ARG A 16 9.97 -1.28 5.51
CA ARG A 16 11.01 -0.46 4.87
C ARG A 16 10.87 -0.50 3.35
N ARG A 17 10.60 -1.67 2.77
CA ARG A 17 10.38 -1.82 1.33
C ARG A 17 9.16 -1.05 0.86
N LEU A 18 8.07 -1.07 1.64
CA LEU A 18 6.87 -0.27 1.32
C LEU A 18 7.18 1.22 1.32
N LYS A 19 7.94 1.68 2.31
CA LYS A 19 8.40 3.08 2.37
C LYS A 19 9.18 3.46 1.12
N GLU A 20 10.14 2.64 0.72
CA GLU A 20 10.97 2.87 -0.46
C GLU A 20 10.13 2.92 -1.74
N ILE A 21 9.17 2.02 -1.89
CA ILE A 21 8.25 2.00 -3.04
C ILE A 21 7.41 3.28 -3.08
N LYS A 22 6.87 3.70 -1.94
CA LYS A 22 6.06 4.92 -1.83
C LYS A 22 6.87 6.16 -2.18
N GLU A 23 8.07 6.28 -1.63
CA GLU A 23 8.94 7.44 -1.87
C GLU A 23 9.42 7.50 -3.33
N ALA A 24 9.72 6.35 -3.93
CA ALA A 24 10.15 6.29 -5.33
C ALA A 24 9.03 6.69 -6.30
N SER A 25 7.80 6.33 -5.99
CA SER A 25 6.64 6.67 -6.80
C SER A 25 6.13 8.08 -6.54
N GLY A 26 5.96 8.42 -5.28
CA GLY A 26 5.18 9.58 -4.89
C GLY A 26 3.71 9.41 -5.27
N CYS A 27 2.87 10.35 -4.89
CA CYS A 27 1.46 10.36 -5.29
C CYS A 27 1.35 10.56 -6.81
N VAL A 28 0.73 9.63 -7.50
CA VAL A 28 0.58 9.71 -8.96
C VAL A 28 -0.35 10.86 -9.38
N ASP A 29 -1.17 11.36 -8.48
CA ASP A 29 -2.11 12.45 -8.78
C ASP A 29 -1.56 13.84 -8.50
N CYS A 30 -0.76 14.03 -7.44
CA CYS A 30 -0.29 15.36 -7.04
C CYS A 30 1.23 15.46 -6.79
N GLY A 31 1.95 14.34 -6.78
CA GLY A 31 3.40 14.33 -6.61
C GLY A 31 3.90 14.34 -5.18
N GLU A 32 3.02 14.33 -4.17
CA GLU A 32 3.45 14.23 -2.77
C GLU A 32 4.31 12.99 -2.55
N ASN A 33 5.48 13.14 -1.94
CA ASN A 33 6.40 12.00 -1.75
C ASN A 33 6.71 11.66 -0.29
N ASN A 34 6.02 12.28 0.66
CA ASN A 34 6.15 11.90 2.07
C ASN A 34 5.44 10.57 2.30
N HIS A 35 6.21 9.49 2.54
CA HIS A 35 5.64 8.15 2.69
C HIS A 35 4.59 8.05 3.81
N ILE A 36 4.65 8.93 4.82
CA ILE A 36 3.71 8.93 5.94
C ILE A 36 2.28 9.16 5.47
N VAL A 37 2.10 9.99 4.43
CA VAL A 37 0.78 10.33 3.90
C VAL A 37 0.45 9.59 2.60
N LEU A 38 1.27 8.61 2.21
CA LEU A 38 1.05 7.85 0.99
C LEU A 38 0.40 6.51 1.28
N ASP A 39 -0.59 6.16 0.46
CA ASP A 39 -1.36 4.92 0.53
C ASP A 39 -1.22 4.13 -0.76
N PHE A 40 -1.49 2.83 -0.69
CA PHE A 40 -1.68 2.00 -1.88
C PHE A 40 -3.17 1.95 -2.22
N ASP A 41 -3.53 2.52 -3.35
CA ASP A 41 -4.91 2.53 -3.84
C ASP A 41 -5.10 1.39 -4.84
N HIS A 42 -5.89 0.39 -4.48
CA HIS A 42 -6.20 -0.73 -5.37
C HIS A 42 -7.06 -0.26 -6.54
N LEU A 43 -6.61 -0.53 -7.76
CA LEU A 43 -7.35 -0.17 -8.97
C LEU A 43 -8.36 -1.23 -9.35
N LYS A 44 -8.09 -2.49 -9.01
CA LYS A 44 -8.97 -3.64 -9.34
C LYS A 44 -8.62 -4.84 -8.46
N ASP A 45 -9.55 -5.78 -8.38
CA ASP A 45 -9.32 -7.12 -7.83
C ASP A 45 -8.65 -7.12 -6.46
N LYS A 46 -9.02 -6.18 -5.58
CA LYS A 46 -8.48 -6.13 -4.23
C LYS A 46 -8.77 -7.44 -3.51
N LYS A 47 -7.72 -8.18 -3.20
CA LYS A 47 -7.81 -9.44 -2.46
C LYS A 47 -7.49 -9.24 -0.98
N TYR A 48 -6.49 -8.41 -0.70
CA TYR A 48 -6.00 -8.18 0.66
C TYR A 48 -5.62 -6.72 0.85
N ASN A 49 -5.69 -6.26 2.10
CA ASN A 49 -5.10 -5.00 2.53
C ASN A 49 -3.61 -5.23 2.73
N ILE A 50 -2.75 -4.43 2.11
CA ILE A 50 -1.29 -4.63 2.12
C ILE A 50 -0.71 -4.60 3.52
N SER A 51 -1.13 -3.65 4.37
CA SER A 51 -0.66 -3.57 5.75
C SER A 51 -1.04 -4.81 6.54
N ARG A 52 -2.24 -5.33 6.29
CA ARG A 52 -2.73 -6.55 6.94
C ARG A 52 -1.92 -7.78 6.50
N MET A 53 -1.53 -7.84 5.24
CA MET A 53 -0.69 -8.92 4.73
C MET A 53 0.64 -9.00 5.49
N ILE A 54 1.27 -7.85 5.76
CA ILE A 54 2.50 -7.79 6.54
C ILE A 54 2.25 -8.30 7.96
N HIS A 55 1.19 -7.81 8.58
CA HIS A 55 0.81 -8.22 9.95
C HIS A 55 0.58 -9.73 10.04
N ASP A 56 -0.07 -10.31 9.04
CA ASP A 56 -0.44 -11.72 9.02
C ASP A 56 0.68 -12.65 8.53
N GLY A 57 1.85 -12.11 8.19
CA GLY A 57 3.02 -12.91 7.85
C GLY A 57 3.04 -13.44 6.42
N PHE A 58 2.37 -12.78 5.48
CA PHE A 58 2.44 -13.16 4.06
C PHE A 58 3.87 -13.00 3.53
N SER A 59 4.23 -13.82 2.54
CA SER A 59 5.52 -13.72 1.87
C SER A 59 5.64 -12.39 1.11
N TRP A 60 6.86 -11.94 0.90
CA TRP A 60 7.10 -10.73 0.09
C TRP A 60 6.57 -10.90 -1.34
N ALA A 61 6.72 -12.10 -1.90
CA ALA A 61 6.21 -12.38 -3.25
C ALA A 61 4.69 -12.15 -3.33
N ALA A 62 3.93 -12.59 -2.32
CA ALA A 62 2.48 -12.39 -2.26
C ALA A 62 2.13 -10.91 -2.11
N ILE A 63 2.85 -10.20 -1.23
CA ILE A 63 2.66 -8.77 -0.99
C ILE A 63 2.94 -7.97 -2.27
N LYS A 64 4.04 -8.27 -2.94
CA LYS A 64 4.45 -7.62 -4.18
C LYS A 64 3.40 -7.82 -5.28
N LYS A 65 2.81 -9.00 -5.35
CA LYS A 65 1.74 -9.31 -6.31
C LYS A 65 0.51 -8.44 -6.06
N GLU A 66 0.19 -8.21 -4.80
CA GLU A 66 -0.94 -7.35 -4.43
C GLU A 66 -0.64 -5.87 -4.72
N ILE A 67 0.59 -5.42 -4.44
CA ILE A 67 1.05 -4.06 -4.73
C ILE A 67 0.95 -3.75 -6.23
N ALA A 68 1.20 -4.73 -7.08
CA ALA A 68 1.11 -4.56 -8.54
C ALA A 68 -0.29 -4.15 -9.02
N LYS A 69 -1.31 -4.33 -8.20
CA LYS A 69 -2.69 -3.91 -8.50
C LYS A 69 -2.99 -2.49 -8.06
N CYS A 70 -2.03 -1.81 -7.44
CA CYS A 70 -2.23 -0.53 -6.78
C CYS A 70 -1.49 0.61 -7.45
N GLU A 71 -1.97 1.82 -7.22
CA GLU A 71 -1.20 3.04 -7.42
C GLU A 71 -0.93 3.69 -6.08
N VAL A 72 0.18 4.43 -5.99
CA VAL A 72 0.52 5.20 -4.80
C VAL A 72 -0.17 6.56 -4.89
N VAL A 73 -0.96 6.89 -3.89
CA VAL A 73 -1.66 8.18 -3.80
C VAL A 73 -1.56 8.71 -2.37
N CYS A 74 -1.58 10.03 -2.21
CA CYS A 74 -1.61 10.61 -0.87
C CYS A 74 -3.03 10.50 -0.29
N ALA A 75 -3.13 10.69 1.02
CA ALA A 75 -4.41 10.57 1.73
C ALA A 75 -5.49 11.49 1.14
N ASN A 76 -5.12 12.71 0.74
CA ASN A 76 -6.07 13.65 0.14
C ASN A 76 -6.56 13.16 -1.22
N CYS A 77 -5.64 12.77 -2.10
CA CYS A 77 -6.00 12.28 -3.44
C CYS A 77 -6.76 10.96 -3.36
N HIS A 78 -6.41 10.09 -2.40
CA HIS A 78 -7.13 8.84 -2.18
C HIS A 78 -8.59 9.12 -1.78
N ARG A 79 -8.79 10.09 -0.90
CA ARG A 79 -10.14 10.49 -0.49
C ARG A 79 -10.93 11.07 -1.66
N ILE A 80 -10.30 11.89 -2.49
CA ILE A 80 -10.92 12.44 -3.69
C ILE A 80 -11.33 11.32 -4.66
N ARG A 81 -10.47 10.34 -4.89
CA ARG A 81 -10.78 9.18 -5.74
C ARG A 81 -11.97 8.40 -5.20
N THR A 82 -12.00 8.16 -3.89
CA THR A 82 -13.11 7.45 -3.24
C THR A 82 -14.42 8.21 -3.43
N HIS A 83 -14.41 9.51 -3.22
CA HIS A 83 -15.56 10.37 -3.43
C HIS A 83 -16.06 10.29 -4.88
N ASP A 84 -15.15 10.40 -5.84
CA ASP A 84 -15.50 10.35 -7.26
C ASP A 84 -16.09 8.99 -7.67
N ARG A 85 -15.54 7.90 -7.14
CA ARG A 85 -16.06 6.54 -7.38
C ARG A 85 -17.48 6.38 -6.86
N LEU A 86 -17.75 6.90 -5.66
CA LEU A 86 -19.08 6.86 -5.05
C LEU A 86 -20.08 7.73 -5.84
N THR A 87 -19.67 8.91 -6.27
CA THR A 87 -20.50 9.82 -7.03
C THR A 87 -20.90 9.24 -8.39
N LYS A 88 -19.96 8.59 -9.07
CA LYS A 88 -20.25 7.92 -10.35
C LYS A 88 -21.29 6.82 -10.21
N ASN A 89 -21.30 6.13 -9.07
CA ASN A 89 -22.27 5.06 -8.80
C ASN A 89 -23.67 5.59 -8.49
N ILE A 90 -23.77 6.85 -8.11
CA ILE A 90 -25.05 7.50 -7.77
C ILE A 90 -25.70 8.14 -9.02
N ALA A 91 -24.86 8.57 -9.93
CA ALA A 91 -25.34 9.16 -11.18
C ALA A 91 -25.83 8.08 -12.15
#